data_5192edccac444ecd3edd29dfcafd08df
#
_entry.id   5192edccac444ecd3edd29dfcafd08df
#
_cell.length_a   1.000
_cell.length_b   1.000
_cell.length_c   1.000
_cell.angle_alpha   90.00
_cell.angle_beta   90.00
_cell.angle_gamma   90.00
#
_symmetry.space_group_name_H-M   'P 1'
#
loop_
_entity.id
_entity.type
_entity.pdbx_description
1 polymer ?
#
loop_
_entity_poly.entity_id
_entity_poly.type
_entity_poly.pdbx_seq_one_letter_code
_entity_poly.pdbx_strand_id
1 'polypeptide(L)'
;VNVFGTGNSTGKCGLGVDVDAISRIRNDFIDKSYRTENARLGYYESQYKAVEEVEDLFGEMQGVTYQTQITNLYNAINELTKNPTSTIARSSLIQNATAFIDRSEAIYAGLKDYQVTLNTDINNMVNKINNLGQKIYDLNKEIAKVESGSGERANDLRDTRDNALDELSGYIDFDYYENEHGEVIVTAENVPFVTSAQVTEMGTRQVDNSALLIPIWPGYDRDVFNLSNINNMKDTDKGELKGLLVARGSIEVNYTDVPVMPEKEDYDLTTADGLQAYNDAMDAYNEKQEYYNKYIEPSAILSAIAGFDKLVNGIVTSLNDILCPEKTIETTTELTDNDGNVLQADEYIYNASVNATLYDRYGKEVKGVANGDGTYSYSSGEKLYVDQAGTTAENIDNMKYSVLDTDKAGFGMDKDMTMGVELFKREGTERYIQITAADGTKTYVRNNLNTADYETDYTLGKLLVNPEASQHVDRIPLSTIQGKEDFSKANELIDAFSKKFASLNPDSYAKADFNSFYNDYIGEFATVGKVLSRFVNNQTSMVDGYDNQRLQTSGVSSDEELEKMIKYQHAYNAASRYINVVSEMIEHLVTSLGS
;
A
#
# COMPACT_ATOMS: atom_id res chain seq x y z
N VAL A 1 -27.22 31.43 48.74
CA VAL A 1 -28.32 31.90 49.62
C VAL A 1 -29.16 32.92 48.87
N ASN A 2 -30.32 32.46 48.38
CA ASN A 2 -31.27 33.33 47.74
C ASN A 2 -31.92 34.25 48.76
N VAL A 3 -31.92 35.54 48.52
CA VAL A 3 -32.48 36.57 49.40
C VAL A 3 -33.58 37.31 48.65
N PHE A 4 -34.85 37.18 49.10
CA PHE A 4 -35.95 38.02 48.62
C PHE A 4 -36.01 39.29 49.45
N GLY A 5 -35.92 40.45 48.79
CA GLY A 5 -36.19 41.76 49.39
C GLY A 5 -37.63 42.20 48.98
N THR A 6 -38.57 42.18 49.92
CA THR A 6 -39.87 42.86 49.69
C THR A 6 -39.68 44.33 50.06
N GLY A 7 -40.02 45.22 49.13
CA GLY A 7 -39.90 46.66 49.30
C GLY A 7 -40.50 47.14 50.62
N ASN A 8 -39.71 47.92 51.39
CA ASN A 8 -40.00 48.60 52.63
C ASN A 8 -39.94 47.82 53.97
N SER A 9 -39.37 46.61 54.02
CA SER A 9 -38.98 46.01 55.30
C SER A 9 -37.49 45.65 55.31
N THR A 10 -36.78 46.01 56.38
CA THR A 10 -35.35 45.79 56.61
C THR A 10 -35.01 44.33 56.99
N GLY A 11 -35.92 43.39 56.74
CA GLY A 11 -35.71 41.96 57.01
C GLY A 11 -35.36 41.19 55.76
N LYS A 12 -34.12 40.72 55.65
CA LYS A 12 -33.69 39.72 54.66
C LYS A 12 -34.08 38.33 55.18
N CYS A 13 -35.01 37.69 54.53
CA CYS A 13 -35.34 36.28 54.81
C CYS A 13 -34.48 35.36 53.93
N GLY A 14 -33.71 34.50 54.54
CA GLY A 14 -32.96 33.46 53.83
C GLY A 14 -33.89 32.32 53.42
N LEU A 15 -33.91 31.94 52.16
CA LEU A 15 -34.73 30.87 51.59
C LEU A 15 -34.07 29.48 51.70
N GLY A 16 -32.94 29.39 52.41
CA GLY A 16 -32.22 28.14 52.52
C GLY A 16 -31.06 28.01 51.56
N VAL A 17 -30.62 26.79 51.34
CA VAL A 17 -29.56 26.40 50.38
C VAL A 17 -30.22 25.68 49.22
N ASP A 18 -29.91 26.09 48.03
CA ASP A 18 -30.33 25.45 46.80
C ASP A 18 -29.12 24.93 46.04
N VAL A 19 -29.32 23.93 45.20
CA VAL A 19 -28.29 23.44 44.28
C VAL A 19 -28.24 24.41 43.10
N ASP A 20 -27.13 25.14 42.97
CA ASP A 20 -26.96 26.14 41.92
C ASP A 20 -26.73 25.47 40.55
N ALA A 21 -25.78 24.55 40.47
CA ALA A 21 -25.51 23.74 39.29
C ALA A 21 -24.65 22.51 39.62
N ILE A 22 -24.80 21.45 38.85
CA ILE A 22 -23.87 20.32 38.84
C ILE A 22 -22.95 20.53 37.65
N SER A 23 -21.67 20.79 37.88
CA SER A 23 -20.68 21.03 36.84
C SER A 23 -19.72 19.85 36.70
N ARG A 24 -19.32 19.56 35.47
CA ARG A 24 -18.29 18.58 35.15
C ARG A 24 -16.91 19.17 35.42
N ILE A 25 -15.98 18.34 35.88
CA ILE A 25 -14.56 18.67 35.97
C ILE A 25 -13.86 17.98 34.83
N ARG A 26 -13.42 18.75 33.83
CA ARG A 26 -12.66 18.25 32.67
C ARG A 26 -11.52 19.22 32.35
N ASN A 27 -10.51 18.67 31.64
CA ASN A 27 -9.38 19.45 31.19
C ASN A 27 -9.27 19.27 29.65
N ASP A 28 -9.70 20.32 28.92
CA ASP A 28 -9.72 20.31 27.44
C ASP A 28 -8.35 20.06 26.81
N PHE A 29 -7.26 20.46 27.49
CA PHE A 29 -5.92 20.20 27.00
C PHE A 29 -5.59 18.71 27.04
N ILE A 30 -5.93 18.01 28.13
CA ILE A 30 -5.70 16.57 28.26
C ILE A 30 -6.59 15.81 27.26
N ASP A 31 -7.85 16.24 27.08
CA ASP A 31 -8.77 15.63 26.13
C ASP A 31 -8.27 15.77 24.68
N LYS A 32 -7.77 16.94 24.30
CA LYS A 32 -7.17 17.16 22.98
C LYS A 32 -5.91 16.32 22.79
N SER A 33 -5.03 16.26 23.79
CA SER A 33 -3.82 15.46 23.73
C SER A 33 -4.13 13.96 23.58
N TYR A 34 -5.09 13.47 24.38
CA TYR A 34 -5.58 12.08 24.25
C TYR A 34 -6.04 11.79 22.83
N ARG A 35 -6.91 12.62 22.26
CA ARG A 35 -7.47 12.43 20.91
C ARG A 35 -6.40 12.47 19.83
N THR A 36 -5.40 13.34 19.97
CA THR A 36 -4.26 13.40 19.05
C THR A 36 -3.45 12.12 19.07
N GLU A 37 -3.10 11.63 20.27
CA GLU A 37 -2.29 10.41 20.38
C GLU A 37 -3.10 9.15 20.03
N ASN A 38 -4.41 9.13 20.29
CA ASN A 38 -5.31 8.07 19.85
C ASN A 38 -5.44 8.00 18.33
N ALA A 39 -5.42 9.15 17.64
CA ALA A 39 -5.40 9.19 16.17
C ALA A 39 -4.10 8.60 15.60
N ARG A 40 -2.95 8.88 16.22
CA ARG A 40 -1.68 8.26 15.85
C ARG A 40 -1.66 6.77 16.13
N LEU A 41 -2.19 6.35 17.27
CA LEU A 41 -2.31 4.93 17.61
C LEU A 41 -3.09 4.19 16.51
N GLY A 42 -4.26 4.67 16.12
CA GLY A 42 -5.07 4.07 15.06
C GLY A 42 -4.32 3.97 13.72
N TYR A 43 -3.54 5.00 13.35
CA TYR A 43 -2.71 4.97 12.16
C TYR A 43 -1.65 3.87 12.21
N TYR A 44 -0.85 3.80 13.29
CA TYR A 44 0.23 2.82 13.39
C TYR A 44 -0.26 1.40 13.61
N GLU A 45 -1.37 1.19 14.32
CA GLU A 45 -1.98 -0.14 14.49
C GLU A 45 -2.44 -0.72 13.17
N SER A 46 -3.08 0.07 12.30
CA SER A 46 -3.51 -0.40 10.99
C SER A 46 -2.33 -0.76 10.08
N GLN A 47 -1.24 0.01 10.12
CA GLN A 47 -0.01 -0.30 9.39
C GLN A 47 0.67 -1.56 9.93
N TYR A 48 0.79 -1.69 11.24
CA TYR A 48 1.41 -2.85 11.88
C TYR A 48 0.66 -4.14 11.55
N LYS A 49 -0.67 -4.11 11.66
CA LYS A 49 -1.52 -5.25 11.32
C LYS A 49 -1.38 -5.68 9.85
N ALA A 50 -1.22 -4.72 8.94
CA ALA A 50 -1.02 -5.04 7.53
C ALA A 50 0.33 -5.74 7.28
N VAL A 51 1.38 -5.33 7.98
CA VAL A 51 2.70 -6.00 7.89
C VAL A 51 2.66 -7.40 8.52
N GLU A 52 1.99 -7.57 9.67
CA GLU A 52 1.80 -8.90 10.28
C GLU A 52 1.10 -9.87 9.33
N GLU A 53 0.04 -9.43 8.65
CA GLU A 53 -0.69 -10.26 7.70
C GLU A 53 0.17 -10.63 6.48
N VAL A 54 0.99 -9.70 5.99
CA VAL A 54 1.97 -10.00 4.93
C VAL A 54 2.97 -11.07 5.39
N GLU A 55 3.53 -10.94 6.59
CA GLU A 55 4.45 -11.94 7.15
C GLU A 55 3.79 -13.33 7.30
N ASP A 56 2.53 -13.37 7.75
CA ASP A 56 1.76 -14.61 7.92
C ASP A 56 1.47 -15.30 6.58
N LEU A 57 1.19 -14.54 5.50
CA LEU A 57 0.97 -15.09 4.15
C LEU A 57 2.21 -15.80 3.60
N PHE A 58 3.42 -15.30 3.89
CA PHE A 58 4.66 -15.99 3.53
C PHE A 58 4.90 -17.25 4.37
N GLY A 59 4.27 -17.37 5.55
CA GLY A 59 4.31 -18.56 6.40
C GLY A 59 5.67 -18.83 7.05
N GLU A 60 6.55 -17.83 7.11
CA GLU A 60 7.91 -18.00 7.65
C GLU A 60 7.91 -18.40 9.14
N MET A 61 6.91 -17.97 9.90
CA MET A 61 6.78 -18.30 11.33
C MET A 61 6.24 -19.71 11.59
N GLN A 62 5.67 -20.39 10.60
CA GLN A 62 5.00 -21.69 10.77
C GLN A 62 5.81 -22.91 10.27
N GLY A 63 7.06 -22.72 9.86
CA GLY A 63 7.98 -23.81 9.49
C GLY A 63 7.81 -24.38 8.06
N VAL A 64 6.91 -23.82 7.24
CA VAL A 64 6.81 -24.11 5.80
C VAL A 64 7.17 -22.84 5.04
N THR A 65 8.43 -22.55 5.03
CA THR A 65 8.95 -21.32 4.44
C THR A 65 8.91 -21.35 2.91
N TYR A 66 8.63 -20.22 2.28
CA TYR A 66 8.72 -20.11 0.82
C TYR A 66 10.15 -20.39 0.33
N GLN A 67 11.16 -20.05 1.13
CA GLN A 67 12.57 -20.39 0.86
C GLN A 67 12.79 -21.90 0.64
N THR A 68 11.97 -22.75 1.28
CA THR A 68 12.03 -24.20 1.03
C THR A 68 11.66 -24.54 -0.41
N GLN A 69 10.73 -23.82 -1.03
CA GLN A 69 10.33 -24.04 -2.43
C GLN A 69 11.46 -23.63 -3.38
N ILE A 70 12.11 -22.48 -3.14
CA ILE A 70 13.29 -22.05 -3.91
C ILE A 70 14.41 -23.11 -3.79
N THR A 71 14.67 -23.58 -2.57
CA THR A 71 15.70 -24.61 -2.31
C THR A 71 15.36 -25.94 -2.99
N ASN A 72 14.11 -26.36 -2.98
CA ASN A 72 13.68 -27.61 -3.62
C ASN A 72 13.82 -27.52 -5.15
N LEU A 73 13.47 -26.37 -5.74
CA LEU A 73 13.67 -26.11 -7.17
C LEU A 73 15.17 -26.16 -7.53
N TYR A 74 16.02 -25.48 -6.75
CA TYR A 74 17.47 -25.53 -6.88
C TYR A 74 17.99 -26.97 -6.83
N ASN A 75 17.58 -27.77 -5.84
CA ASN A 75 17.99 -29.15 -5.69
C ASN A 75 17.57 -30.02 -6.87
N ALA A 76 16.37 -29.81 -7.41
CA ALA A 76 15.88 -30.53 -8.58
C ALA A 76 16.70 -30.20 -9.83
N ILE A 77 17.09 -28.94 -10.03
CA ILE A 77 18.00 -28.51 -11.09
C ILE A 77 19.39 -29.12 -10.87
N ASN A 78 19.89 -29.15 -9.64
CA ASN A 78 21.19 -29.74 -9.32
C ASN A 78 21.23 -31.26 -9.61
N GLU A 79 20.11 -31.98 -9.46
CA GLU A 79 20.05 -33.40 -9.88
C GLU A 79 20.17 -33.55 -11.41
N LEU A 80 19.69 -32.59 -12.19
CA LEU A 80 19.85 -32.60 -13.66
C LEU A 80 21.31 -32.43 -14.09
N THR A 81 22.15 -31.74 -13.32
CA THR A 81 23.60 -31.61 -13.66
C THR A 81 24.32 -32.94 -13.63
N LYS A 82 23.79 -33.95 -12.93
CA LYS A 82 24.36 -35.29 -12.86
C LYS A 82 23.97 -36.16 -14.04
N ASN A 83 22.75 -36.01 -14.53
CA ASN A 83 22.21 -36.73 -15.68
C ASN A 83 21.07 -35.93 -16.37
N PRO A 84 21.36 -35.03 -17.31
CA PRO A 84 20.38 -34.18 -17.98
C PRO A 84 19.32 -34.94 -18.79
N THR A 85 19.62 -36.18 -19.19
CA THR A 85 18.69 -37.03 -19.98
C THR A 85 17.81 -37.94 -19.12
N SER A 86 18.01 -37.96 -17.79
CA SER A 86 17.21 -38.78 -16.88
C SER A 86 15.75 -38.31 -16.82
N THR A 87 14.82 -39.14 -17.27
CA THR A 87 13.38 -38.87 -17.17
C THR A 87 12.93 -38.66 -15.73
N ILE A 88 13.56 -39.37 -14.76
CA ILE A 88 13.25 -39.20 -13.32
C ILE A 88 13.68 -37.81 -12.85
N ALA A 89 14.88 -37.34 -13.19
CA ALA A 89 15.35 -36.03 -12.81
C ALA A 89 14.52 -34.91 -13.47
N ARG A 90 14.15 -35.05 -14.74
CA ARG A 90 13.26 -34.12 -15.45
C ARG A 90 11.85 -34.08 -14.83
N SER A 91 11.28 -35.25 -14.46
CA SER A 91 9.99 -35.30 -13.76
C SER A 91 10.07 -34.67 -12.37
N SER A 92 11.19 -34.85 -11.65
CA SER A 92 11.44 -34.18 -10.38
C SER A 92 11.52 -32.66 -10.54
N LEU A 93 12.17 -32.16 -11.59
CA LEU A 93 12.19 -30.73 -11.91
C LEU A 93 10.78 -30.19 -12.09
N ILE A 94 9.95 -30.85 -12.93
CA ILE A 94 8.56 -30.44 -13.16
C ILE A 94 7.75 -30.40 -11.86
N GLN A 95 7.87 -31.43 -11.01
CA GLN A 95 7.15 -31.47 -9.73
C GLN A 95 7.55 -30.32 -8.81
N ASN A 96 8.84 -30.02 -8.69
CA ASN A 96 9.32 -28.92 -7.85
C ASN A 96 9.01 -27.54 -8.47
N ALA A 97 9.06 -27.41 -9.80
CA ALA A 97 8.62 -26.21 -10.52
C ALA A 97 7.12 -25.95 -10.29
N THR A 98 6.28 -27.00 -10.35
CA THR A 98 4.84 -26.89 -10.07
C THR A 98 4.60 -26.46 -8.63
N ALA A 99 5.25 -27.11 -7.66
CA ALA A 99 5.12 -26.72 -6.24
C ALA A 99 5.59 -25.29 -5.96
N PHE A 100 6.65 -24.84 -6.65
CA PHE A 100 7.14 -23.47 -6.58
C PHE A 100 6.10 -22.47 -7.11
N ILE A 101 5.54 -22.70 -8.31
CA ILE A 101 4.53 -21.82 -8.91
C ILE A 101 3.23 -21.83 -8.10
N ASP A 102 2.71 -23.01 -7.75
CA ASP A 102 1.47 -23.12 -6.97
C ASP A 102 1.56 -22.35 -5.63
N ARG A 103 2.72 -22.41 -4.96
CA ARG A 103 2.93 -21.65 -3.73
C ARG A 103 3.06 -20.16 -4.01
N SER A 104 3.72 -19.76 -5.08
CA SER A 104 3.86 -18.36 -5.49
C SER A 104 2.51 -17.74 -5.80
N GLU A 105 1.70 -18.42 -6.60
CA GLU A 105 0.34 -17.98 -6.94
C GLU A 105 -0.58 -17.91 -5.71
N ALA A 106 -0.45 -18.88 -4.79
CA ALA A 106 -1.23 -18.86 -3.55
C ALA A 106 -0.89 -17.66 -2.64
N ILE A 107 0.40 -17.30 -2.53
CA ILE A 107 0.82 -16.11 -1.77
C ILE A 107 0.31 -14.84 -2.46
N TYR A 108 0.49 -14.74 -3.77
CA TYR A 108 0.01 -13.59 -4.55
C TYR A 108 -1.50 -13.40 -4.43
N ALA A 109 -2.28 -14.48 -4.58
CA ALA A 109 -3.72 -14.46 -4.40
C ALA A 109 -4.09 -14.01 -2.97
N GLY A 110 -3.39 -14.51 -1.94
CA GLY A 110 -3.59 -14.07 -0.56
C GLY A 110 -3.35 -12.59 -0.35
N LEU A 111 -2.27 -12.02 -0.95
CA LEU A 111 -1.99 -10.58 -0.89
C LEU A 111 -3.10 -9.75 -1.58
N LYS A 112 -3.58 -10.21 -2.75
CA LYS A 112 -4.69 -9.56 -3.45
C LYS A 112 -6.01 -9.65 -2.69
N ASP A 113 -6.33 -10.80 -2.10
CA ASP A 113 -7.52 -10.98 -1.28
C ASP A 113 -7.48 -10.09 -0.02
N TYR A 114 -6.31 -9.95 0.58
CA TYR A 114 -6.14 -9.03 1.70
C TYR A 114 -6.30 -7.57 1.28
N GLN A 115 -5.78 -7.18 0.10
CA GLN A 115 -6.02 -5.86 -0.47
C GLN A 115 -7.52 -5.55 -0.64
N VAL A 116 -8.32 -6.53 -1.08
CA VAL A 116 -9.78 -6.44 -1.18
C VAL A 116 -10.44 -6.35 0.21
N THR A 117 -9.92 -7.07 1.20
CA THR A 117 -10.39 -6.99 2.59
C THR A 117 -10.19 -5.58 3.14
N LEU A 118 -8.99 -5.02 3.01
CA LEU A 118 -8.70 -3.63 3.41
C LEU A 118 -9.59 -2.61 2.68
N ASN A 119 -9.90 -2.86 1.41
CA ASN A 119 -10.83 -2.03 0.65
C ASN A 119 -12.25 -2.03 1.25
N THR A 120 -12.70 -3.18 1.72
CA THR A 120 -13.98 -3.33 2.43
C THR A 120 -13.95 -2.63 3.79
N ASP A 121 -12.85 -2.76 4.54
CA ASP A 121 -12.66 -2.11 5.83
C ASP A 121 -12.65 -0.58 5.71
N ILE A 122 -12.04 -0.03 4.66
CA ILE A 122 -12.09 1.41 4.33
C ILE A 122 -13.54 1.88 4.17
N ASN A 123 -14.35 1.15 3.39
CA ASN A 123 -15.76 1.51 3.20
C ASN A 123 -16.56 1.43 4.51
N ASN A 124 -16.34 0.41 5.31
CA ASN A 124 -16.96 0.25 6.62
C ASN A 124 -16.54 1.37 7.59
N MET A 125 -15.27 1.80 7.54
CA MET A 125 -14.74 2.88 8.36
C MET A 125 -15.37 4.22 7.99
N VAL A 126 -15.54 4.53 6.70
CA VAL A 126 -16.25 5.72 6.23
C VAL A 126 -17.67 5.77 6.82
N ASN A 127 -18.39 4.63 6.80
CA ASN A 127 -19.71 4.54 7.39
C ASN A 127 -19.71 4.75 8.92
N LYS A 128 -18.71 4.20 9.64
CA LYS A 128 -18.57 4.43 11.09
C LYS A 128 -18.32 5.90 11.40
N ILE A 129 -17.43 6.56 10.66
CA ILE A 129 -17.13 7.99 10.83
C ILE A 129 -18.40 8.82 10.61
N ASN A 130 -19.17 8.57 9.54
CA ASN A 130 -20.42 9.26 9.27
C ASN A 130 -21.44 9.07 10.40
N ASN A 131 -21.59 7.84 10.90
CA ASN A 131 -22.50 7.54 12.02
C ASN A 131 -22.09 8.27 13.31
N LEU A 132 -20.79 8.39 13.58
CA LEU A 132 -20.30 9.17 14.72
C LEU A 132 -20.55 10.67 14.54
N GLY A 133 -20.33 11.19 13.33
CA GLY A 133 -20.67 12.57 13.00
C GLY A 133 -22.14 12.88 13.23
N GLN A 134 -23.05 12.01 12.77
CA GLN A 134 -24.49 12.16 13.00
C GLN A 134 -24.84 12.07 14.50
N LYS A 135 -24.24 11.13 15.23
CA LYS A 135 -24.43 11.00 16.69
C LYS A 135 -23.99 12.27 17.44
N ILE A 136 -22.86 12.86 17.07
CA ILE A 136 -22.36 14.10 17.67
C ILE A 136 -23.34 15.26 17.36
N TYR A 137 -23.82 15.35 16.13
CA TYR A 137 -24.82 16.36 15.70
C TYR A 137 -26.12 16.26 16.51
N ASP A 138 -26.66 15.05 16.64
CA ASP A 138 -27.89 14.81 17.38
C ASP A 138 -27.73 15.15 18.85
N LEU A 139 -26.62 14.76 19.48
CA LEU A 139 -26.29 15.12 20.85
C LEU A 139 -26.13 16.64 21.03
N ASN A 140 -25.54 17.36 20.07
CA ASN A 140 -25.48 18.82 20.10
C ASN A 140 -26.88 19.44 20.17
N LYS A 141 -27.84 18.95 19.36
CA LYS A 141 -29.24 19.42 19.36
C LYS A 141 -29.95 19.13 20.67
N GLU A 142 -29.74 17.95 21.25
CA GLU A 142 -30.31 17.58 22.55
C GLU A 142 -29.75 18.43 23.68
N ILE A 143 -28.42 18.62 23.74
CA ILE A 143 -27.75 19.48 24.71
C ILE A 143 -28.28 20.91 24.63
N ALA A 144 -28.30 21.49 23.43
CA ALA A 144 -28.79 22.85 23.23
C ALA A 144 -30.27 23.00 23.69
N LYS A 145 -31.11 21.98 23.45
CA LYS A 145 -32.52 21.97 23.89
C LYS A 145 -32.64 21.92 25.41
N VAL A 146 -31.88 21.10 26.10
CA VAL A 146 -31.91 20.97 27.56
C VAL A 146 -31.37 22.24 28.22
N GLU A 147 -30.25 22.76 27.74
CA GLU A 147 -29.56 23.91 28.39
C GLU A 147 -30.23 25.26 28.09
N SER A 148 -31.02 25.38 27.00
CA SER A 148 -31.74 26.62 26.68
C SER A 148 -32.95 26.92 27.58
N GLY A 149 -33.50 25.90 28.27
CA GLY A 149 -34.78 26.03 28.97
C GLY A 149 -34.72 26.00 30.48
N SER A 150 -33.74 25.34 31.12
CA SER A 150 -33.79 25.02 32.54
C SER A 150 -32.67 25.62 33.39
N GLY A 151 -31.61 26.15 32.76
CA GLY A 151 -30.39 26.53 33.50
C GLY A 151 -29.60 25.31 34.02
N GLU A 152 -30.06 24.08 33.74
CA GLU A 152 -29.38 22.83 34.06
C GLU A 152 -28.38 22.51 32.95
N ARG A 153 -27.24 21.87 33.33
CA ARG A 153 -26.26 21.36 32.34
C ARG A 153 -26.58 19.93 32.03
N ALA A 154 -26.58 19.60 30.73
CA ALA A 154 -26.83 18.26 30.19
C ALA A 154 -25.58 17.37 30.30
N ASN A 155 -25.07 17.14 31.52
CA ASN A 155 -23.79 16.48 31.76
C ASN A 155 -23.68 15.09 31.13
N ASP A 156 -24.72 14.25 31.24
CA ASP A 156 -24.73 12.88 30.70
C ASP A 156 -24.68 12.86 29.15
N LEU A 157 -25.37 13.81 28.52
CA LEU A 157 -25.33 13.96 27.05
C LEU A 157 -23.98 14.48 26.59
N ARG A 158 -23.38 15.38 27.36
CA ARG A 158 -22.03 15.89 27.09
C ARG A 158 -20.98 14.78 27.25
N ASP A 159 -21.09 13.90 28.26
CA ASP A 159 -20.20 12.76 28.43
C ASP A 159 -20.36 11.75 27.29
N THR A 160 -21.59 11.49 26.86
CA THR A 160 -21.88 10.63 25.69
C THR A 160 -21.29 11.21 24.40
N ARG A 161 -21.34 12.55 24.22
CA ARG A 161 -20.74 13.24 23.08
C ARG A 161 -19.20 13.18 23.13
N ASP A 162 -18.63 13.38 24.28
CA ASP A 162 -17.17 13.28 24.45
C ASP A 162 -16.65 11.88 24.16
N ASN A 163 -17.38 10.83 24.58
CA ASN A 163 -17.06 9.46 24.21
C ASN A 163 -17.14 9.22 22.68
N ALA A 164 -18.11 9.83 22.00
CA ALA A 164 -18.20 9.75 20.54
C ALA A 164 -17.03 10.49 19.85
N LEU A 165 -16.57 11.61 20.41
CA LEU A 165 -15.38 12.30 19.93
C LEU A 165 -14.11 11.51 20.19
N ASP A 166 -14.01 10.83 21.32
CA ASP A 166 -12.86 9.97 21.65
C ASP A 166 -12.79 8.77 20.68
N GLU A 167 -13.94 8.13 20.39
CA GLU A 167 -14.03 7.07 19.37
C GLU A 167 -13.68 7.57 17.98
N LEU A 168 -14.21 8.73 17.57
CA LEU A 168 -13.91 9.34 16.27
C LEU A 168 -12.43 9.62 16.09
N SER A 169 -11.74 10.01 17.16
CA SER A 169 -10.31 10.35 17.12
C SER A 169 -9.41 9.19 16.70
N GLY A 170 -9.77 7.96 16.98
CA GLY A 170 -9.04 6.78 16.49
C GLY A 170 -9.13 6.62 14.97
N TYR A 171 -10.26 7.02 14.37
CA TYR A 171 -10.54 6.76 12.97
C TYR A 171 -10.04 7.84 12.01
N ILE A 172 -10.09 9.12 12.42
CA ILE A 172 -9.72 10.26 11.59
C ILE A 172 -9.16 11.41 12.43
N ASP A 173 -8.23 12.18 11.87
CA ASP A 173 -7.74 13.42 12.49
C ASP A 173 -8.76 14.54 12.36
N PHE A 174 -9.02 15.24 13.47
CA PHE A 174 -9.94 16.37 13.49
C PHE A 174 -9.59 17.41 14.57
N ASP A 175 -9.99 18.64 14.27
CA ASP A 175 -10.06 19.71 15.23
C ASP A 175 -11.50 19.96 15.66
N TYR A 176 -11.69 20.44 16.91
CA TYR A 176 -13.02 20.79 17.42
C TYR A 176 -12.99 21.96 18.36
N TYR A 177 -14.11 22.64 18.45
CA TYR A 177 -14.37 23.65 19.46
C TYR A 177 -15.86 23.66 19.83
N GLU A 178 -16.18 24.11 21.06
CA GLU A 178 -17.55 24.31 21.50
C GLU A 178 -17.94 25.78 21.32
N ASN A 179 -19.11 26.02 20.71
CA ASN A 179 -19.64 27.35 20.50
C ASN A 179 -20.40 27.87 21.74
N GLU A 180 -20.89 29.13 21.69
CA GLU A 180 -21.62 29.78 22.80
C GLU A 180 -22.94 29.07 23.16
N HIS A 181 -23.46 28.23 22.28
CA HIS A 181 -24.70 27.45 22.48
C HIS A 181 -24.45 26.05 23.02
N GLY A 182 -23.18 25.70 23.35
CA GLY A 182 -22.82 24.38 23.84
C GLY A 182 -22.72 23.30 22.75
N GLU A 183 -22.79 23.67 21.47
CA GLU A 183 -22.63 22.76 20.34
C GLU A 183 -21.14 22.60 19.99
N VAL A 184 -20.69 21.39 19.81
CA VAL A 184 -19.34 21.09 19.32
C VAL A 184 -19.31 21.10 17.80
N ILE A 185 -18.46 21.93 17.24
CA ILE A 185 -18.18 22.00 15.81
C ILE A 185 -16.93 21.18 15.54
N VAL A 186 -16.98 20.26 14.59
CA VAL A 186 -15.88 19.37 14.23
C VAL A 186 -15.43 19.65 12.81
N THR A 187 -14.12 19.82 12.63
CA THR A 187 -13.47 19.98 11.32
C THR A 187 -12.54 18.80 11.12
N ALA A 188 -12.85 17.90 10.18
CA ALA A 188 -12.05 16.72 9.86
C ALA A 188 -11.28 16.93 8.55
N GLU A 189 -9.96 16.69 8.55
CA GLU A 189 -9.07 16.88 7.39
C GLU A 189 -9.31 18.23 6.67
N ASN A 190 -9.41 19.31 7.46
CA ASN A 190 -9.68 20.70 7.01
C ASN A 190 -11.04 20.92 6.32
N VAL A 191 -12.01 20.03 6.53
CA VAL A 191 -13.40 20.20 6.04
C VAL A 191 -14.35 20.24 7.23
N PRO A 192 -15.32 21.21 7.28
CA PRO A 192 -16.35 21.23 8.30
C PRO A 192 -17.19 19.95 8.25
N PHE A 193 -16.95 19.03 9.19
CA PHE A 193 -17.60 17.73 9.24
C PHE A 193 -18.92 17.79 10.00
N VAL A 194 -18.91 18.27 11.26
CA VAL A 194 -20.12 18.49 12.06
C VAL A 194 -20.26 19.98 12.34
N THR A 195 -21.36 20.57 11.92
CA THR A 195 -21.68 21.97 12.13
C THR A 195 -22.99 22.13 12.91
N SER A 196 -23.37 23.34 13.30
CA SER A 196 -24.69 23.60 13.87
C SER A 196 -25.84 23.33 12.91
N ALA A 197 -25.58 23.32 11.61
CA ALA A 197 -26.61 23.17 10.57
C ALA A 197 -26.77 21.75 10.07
N GLN A 198 -25.64 21.04 9.86
CA GLN A 198 -25.63 19.76 9.19
C GLN A 198 -24.33 18.98 9.47
N VAL A 199 -24.36 17.71 9.10
CA VAL A 199 -23.18 16.84 8.96
C VAL A 199 -22.81 16.79 7.47
N THR A 200 -21.52 16.94 7.16
CA THR A 200 -20.96 16.73 5.82
C THR A 200 -20.52 15.28 5.74
N GLU A 201 -21.30 14.42 5.10
CA GLU A 201 -20.98 13.00 5.00
C GLU A 201 -19.83 12.76 4.04
N MET A 202 -18.93 11.83 4.40
CA MET A 202 -17.95 11.27 3.49
C MET A 202 -18.61 10.25 2.57
N GLY A 203 -18.12 10.16 1.33
CA GLY A 203 -18.42 9.10 0.40
C GLY A 203 -17.16 8.32 0.02
N THR A 204 -17.32 7.36 -0.87
CA THR A 204 -16.21 6.66 -1.53
C THR A 204 -16.33 6.79 -3.03
N ARG A 205 -15.18 6.89 -3.72
CA ARG A 205 -15.08 6.90 -5.18
C ARG A 205 -14.11 5.79 -5.60
N GLN A 206 -14.44 5.11 -6.69
CA GLN A 206 -13.55 4.12 -7.29
C GLN A 206 -12.37 4.84 -7.97
N VAL A 207 -11.17 4.30 -7.79
CA VAL A 207 -9.98 4.74 -8.53
C VAL A 207 -10.11 4.31 -9.99
N ASP A 208 -9.71 5.17 -10.91
CA ASP A 208 -9.79 4.90 -12.34
C ASP A 208 -9.09 3.56 -12.68
N ASN A 209 -9.75 2.74 -13.47
CA ASN A 209 -9.30 1.41 -13.90
C ASN A 209 -8.98 0.40 -12.78
N SER A 210 -9.46 0.64 -11.56
CA SER A 210 -9.22 -0.24 -10.41
C SER A 210 -10.53 -0.47 -9.62
N ALA A 211 -10.63 -1.58 -8.89
CA ALA A 211 -11.73 -1.83 -7.95
C ALA A 211 -11.52 -1.13 -6.58
N LEU A 212 -10.42 -0.41 -6.40
CA LEU A 212 -10.06 0.21 -5.14
C LEU A 212 -10.88 1.48 -4.89
N LEU A 213 -11.28 1.69 -3.63
CA LEU A 213 -12.09 2.83 -3.21
C LEU A 213 -11.20 3.87 -2.50
N ILE A 214 -11.42 5.14 -2.77
CA ILE A 214 -10.84 6.26 -2.03
C ILE A 214 -11.95 7.06 -1.34
N PRO A 215 -11.75 7.48 -0.08
CA PRO A 215 -12.67 8.38 0.59
C PRO A 215 -12.64 9.76 -0.03
N ILE A 216 -13.84 10.32 -0.25
CA ILE A 216 -14.02 11.65 -0.82
C ILE A 216 -14.99 12.47 0.04
N TRP A 217 -14.92 13.79 -0.12
CA TRP A 217 -15.95 14.72 0.31
C TRP A 217 -16.86 15.06 -0.89
N PRO A 218 -18.01 14.37 -1.07
CA PRO A 218 -18.83 14.55 -2.27
C PRO A 218 -19.29 15.99 -2.49
N GLY A 219 -19.57 16.72 -1.40
CA GLY A 219 -19.99 18.13 -1.48
C GLY A 219 -18.91 19.10 -1.94
N TYR A 220 -17.64 18.69 -1.92
CA TYR A 220 -16.48 19.50 -2.31
C TYR A 220 -15.75 18.92 -3.53
N ASP A 221 -16.17 17.76 -4.04
CA ASP A 221 -15.53 17.01 -5.14
C ASP A 221 -14.01 16.85 -4.96
N ARG A 222 -13.60 16.47 -3.76
CA ARG A 222 -12.19 16.29 -3.44
C ARG A 222 -11.95 15.05 -2.56
N ASP A 223 -10.76 14.50 -2.65
CA ASP A 223 -10.30 13.41 -1.79
C ASP A 223 -10.20 13.88 -0.33
N VAL A 224 -10.49 12.98 0.61
CA VAL A 224 -10.37 13.29 2.05
C VAL A 224 -8.92 13.50 2.43
N PHE A 225 -8.00 12.69 1.90
CA PHE A 225 -6.60 12.69 2.29
C PHE A 225 -5.67 13.06 1.14
N ASN A 226 -4.58 13.75 1.46
CA ASN A 226 -3.42 13.84 0.60
C ASN A 226 -2.37 12.81 1.05
N LEU A 227 -2.29 11.67 0.33
CA LEU A 227 -1.40 10.56 0.66
C LEU A 227 0.06 10.78 0.22
N SER A 228 0.36 11.85 -0.51
CA SER A 228 1.70 12.09 -1.04
C SER A 228 2.72 12.64 -0.04
N ASN A 229 2.32 12.95 1.20
CA ASN A 229 3.16 13.60 2.19
C ASN A 229 2.83 13.16 3.62
N ILE A 230 2.79 11.85 3.87
CA ILE A 230 2.59 11.33 5.21
C ILE A 230 3.94 11.27 5.92
N ASN A 231 4.07 12.03 7.00
CA ASN A 231 5.31 12.13 7.75
C ASN A 231 5.02 12.55 9.20
N ASN A 232 5.62 11.84 10.15
CA ASN A 232 5.56 12.16 11.58
C ASN A 232 6.03 13.60 11.89
N MET A 233 7.09 14.08 11.21
CA MET A 233 7.57 15.47 11.41
C MET A 233 6.55 16.54 10.99
N LYS A 234 5.59 16.18 10.11
CA LYS A 234 4.51 17.07 9.64
C LYS A 234 3.20 16.83 10.37
N ASP A 235 3.18 15.93 11.35
CA ASP A 235 1.98 15.60 12.14
C ASP A 235 0.80 15.11 11.27
N THR A 236 1.10 14.34 10.20
CA THR A 236 0.11 13.83 9.24
C THR A 236 -0.17 12.33 9.36
N ASP A 237 0.51 11.65 10.27
CA ASP A 237 0.42 10.22 10.58
C ASP A 237 -0.70 9.92 11.60
N LYS A 238 -1.96 10.27 11.24
CA LYS A 238 -3.12 10.20 12.15
C LYS A 238 -4.33 9.59 11.48
N GLY A 239 -5.09 8.80 12.24
CA GLY A 239 -6.35 8.18 11.86
C GLY A 239 -6.18 6.81 11.20
N GLU A 240 -6.94 5.83 11.72
CA GLU A 240 -6.97 4.45 11.21
C GLU A 240 -7.35 4.39 9.74
N LEU A 241 -8.32 5.21 9.29
CA LEU A 241 -8.75 5.26 7.89
C LEU A 241 -7.60 5.63 6.94
N LYS A 242 -6.77 6.60 7.33
CA LYS A 242 -5.58 6.98 6.55
C LYS A 242 -4.54 5.86 6.56
N GLY A 243 -4.33 5.22 7.71
CA GLY A 243 -3.45 4.08 7.85
C GLY A 243 -3.85 2.90 6.95
N LEU A 244 -5.13 2.54 6.90
CA LEU A 244 -5.67 1.50 6.01
C LEU A 244 -5.44 1.83 4.53
N LEU A 245 -5.65 3.09 4.13
CA LEU A 245 -5.42 3.52 2.74
C LEU A 245 -3.95 3.39 2.34
N VAL A 246 -3.03 3.79 3.21
CA VAL A 246 -1.59 3.66 2.97
C VAL A 246 -1.19 2.19 2.91
N ALA A 247 -1.64 1.38 3.88
CA ALA A 247 -1.32 -0.05 3.92
C ALA A 247 -1.78 -0.79 2.66
N ARG A 248 -3.02 -0.52 2.20
CA ARG A 248 -3.60 -1.12 1.01
C ARG A 248 -2.94 -0.66 -0.28
N GLY A 249 -2.51 0.62 -0.33
CA GLY A 249 -2.12 1.29 -1.55
C GLY A 249 -3.30 1.70 -2.44
N SER A 250 -3.03 2.42 -3.54
CA SER A 250 -4.04 3.00 -4.41
C SER A 250 -3.85 2.68 -5.90
N ILE A 251 -2.86 1.85 -6.25
CA ILE A 251 -2.50 1.51 -7.63
C ILE A 251 -2.33 -0.01 -7.77
N GLU A 252 -2.38 -0.50 -9.01
CA GLU A 252 -1.92 -1.85 -9.34
C GLU A 252 -0.41 -1.82 -9.55
N VAL A 253 0.27 -2.90 -9.14
CA VAL A 253 1.74 -3.01 -9.24
C VAL A 253 2.15 -4.41 -9.68
N ASN A 254 3.32 -4.49 -10.31
CA ASN A 254 3.98 -5.73 -10.69
C ASN A 254 5.52 -5.57 -10.63
N TYR A 255 6.27 -6.57 -11.07
CA TYR A 255 7.74 -6.56 -11.02
C TYR A 255 8.38 -5.42 -11.82
N THR A 256 7.70 -4.87 -12.83
CA THR A 256 8.24 -3.78 -13.64
C THR A 256 8.28 -2.45 -12.89
N ASP A 257 7.51 -2.31 -11.82
CA ASP A 257 7.48 -1.09 -11.00
C ASP A 257 8.68 -0.99 -10.05
N VAL A 258 9.37 -2.12 -9.80
CA VAL A 258 10.59 -2.12 -8.98
C VAL A 258 11.74 -1.53 -9.79
N PRO A 259 12.34 -0.39 -9.39
CA PRO A 259 13.44 0.22 -10.11
C PRO A 259 14.67 -0.70 -10.16
N VAL A 260 15.30 -0.80 -11.32
CA VAL A 260 16.56 -1.53 -11.50
C VAL A 260 17.63 -0.55 -11.97
N MET A 261 18.67 -0.41 -11.15
CA MET A 261 19.76 0.51 -11.47
C MET A 261 20.53 0.04 -12.70
N PRO A 262 20.77 0.95 -13.70
CA PRO A 262 21.59 0.63 -14.86
C PRO A 262 23.03 0.27 -14.47
N GLU A 263 23.57 -0.79 -15.06
CA GLU A 263 24.98 -1.17 -14.88
C GLU A 263 25.87 -0.40 -15.87
N LYS A 264 26.95 0.16 -15.38
CA LYS A 264 27.91 0.91 -16.21
C LYS A 264 28.56 0.03 -17.28
N GLU A 265 28.69 -1.24 -16.97
CA GLU A 265 29.29 -2.27 -17.82
C GLU A 265 28.47 -2.55 -19.08
N ASP A 266 27.17 -2.23 -19.07
CA ASP A 266 26.26 -2.42 -20.20
C ASP A 266 26.37 -1.28 -21.24
N TYR A 267 27.13 -0.23 -20.93
CA TYR A 267 27.28 0.96 -21.77
C TYR A 267 28.75 1.23 -22.12
N ASP A 268 29.02 1.56 -23.38
CA ASP A 268 30.36 2.01 -23.78
C ASP A 268 30.59 3.47 -23.36
N LEU A 269 30.97 3.68 -22.10
CA LEU A 269 31.21 5.01 -21.53
C LEU A 269 32.42 5.73 -22.15
N THR A 270 33.16 5.11 -23.08
CA THR A 270 34.24 5.75 -23.81
C THR A 270 33.77 6.56 -25.00
N THR A 271 32.52 6.33 -25.42
CA THR A 271 31.84 7.08 -26.50
C THR A 271 30.87 8.12 -25.94
N ALA A 272 30.63 9.19 -26.69
CA ALA A 272 29.65 10.21 -26.31
C ALA A 272 28.23 9.62 -26.26
N ASP A 273 27.90 8.74 -27.21
CA ASP A 273 26.57 8.09 -27.32
C ASP A 273 26.33 7.09 -26.19
N GLY A 274 27.33 6.30 -25.85
CA GLY A 274 27.23 5.36 -24.72
C GLY A 274 27.12 6.07 -23.37
N LEU A 275 27.83 7.19 -23.19
CA LEU A 275 27.70 8.04 -22.00
C LEU A 275 26.29 8.67 -21.93
N GLN A 276 25.76 9.16 -23.07
CA GLN A 276 24.42 9.71 -23.11
C GLN A 276 23.37 8.65 -22.80
N ALA A 277 23.46 7.46 -23.40
CA ALA A 277 22.55 6.35 -23.14
C ALA A 277 22.55 5.94 -21.66
N TYR A 278 23.73 5.92 -21.02
CA TYR A 278 23.81 5.66 -19.57
C TYR A 278 23.12 6.76 -18.75
N ASN A 279 23.33 8.03 -19.09
CA ASN A 279 22.69 9.15 -18.40
C ASN A 279 21.17 9.12 -18.58
N ASP A 280 20.67 8.85 -19.78
CA ASP A 280 19.23 8.74 -20.03
C ASP A 280 18.61 7.57 -19.26
N ALA A 281 19.32 6.44 -19.16
CA ALA A 281 18.90 5.30 -18.35
C ALA A 281 18.91 5.61 -16.83
N MET A 282 19.89 6.41 -16.37
CA MET A 282 19.94 6.88 -14.98
C MET A 282 18.81 7.87 -14.67
N ASP A 283 18.46 8.76 -15.61
CA ASP A 283 17.34 9.68 -15.43
C ASP A 283 16.01 8.91 -15.35
N ALA A 284 15.80 7.95 -16.23
CA ALA A 284 14.62 7.05 -16.18
C ALA A 284 14.55 6.24 -14.87
N TYR A 285 15.70 5.75 -14.39
CA TYR A 285 15.81 5.08 -13.10
C TYR A 285 15.41 6.01 -11.96
N ASN A 286 15.93 7.24 -11.93
CA ASN A 286 15.65 8.22 -10.87
C ASN A 286 14.15 8.59 -10.84
N GLU A 287 13.51 8.79 -12.00
CA GLU A 287 12.07 9.05 -12.10
C GLU A 287 11.26 7.88 -11.52
N LYS A 288 11.64 6.66 -11.87
CA LYS A 288 10.98 5.45 -11.41
C LYS A 288 11.20 5.22 -9.91
N GLN A 289 12.39 5.50 -9.40
CA GLN A 289 12.73 5.43 -7.98
C GLN A 289 11.90 6.43 -7.17
N GLU A 290 11.76 7.69 -7.64
CA GLU A 290 10.92 8.68 -6.99
C GLU A 290 9.45 8.22 -6.94
N TYR A 291 8.96 7.63 -8.03
CA TYR A 291 7.60 7.07 -8.09
C TYR A 291 7.43 5.91 -7.08
N TYR A 292 8.38 4.96 -7.07
CA TYR A 292 8.38 3.82 -6.16
C TYR A 292 8.36 4.25 -4.69
N ASN A 293 9.30 5.12 -4.30
CA ASN A 293 9.43 5.62 -2.93
C ASN A 293 8.19 6.42 -2.47
N LYS A 294 7.48 7.04 -3.40
CA LYS A 294 6.31 7.85 -3.09
C LYS A 294 5.02 7.05 -2.99
N TYR A 295 4.82 6.07 -3.86
CA TYR A 295 3.52 5.41 -4.03
C TYR A 295 3.50 3.93 -3.66
N ILE A 296 4.64 3.24 -3.74
CA ILE A 296 4.73 1.78 -3.55
C ILE A 296 5.35 1.43 -2.21
N GLU A 297 6.55 1.93 -1.92
CA GLU A 297 7.28 1.63 -0.69
C GLU A 297 6.48 1.89 0.61
N PRO A 298 5.70 2.99 0.74
CA PRO A 298 4.93 3.23 1.95
C PRO A 298 3.79 2.23 2.19
N SER A 299 3.38 1.49 1.16
CA SER A 299 2.30 0.49 1.25
C SER A 299 2.87 -0.90 1.48
N ALA A 300 2.55 -1.50 2.62
CA ALA A 300 2.97 -2.86 2.93
C ALA A 300 2.52 -3.88 1.87
N ILE A 301 1.31 -3.73 1.33
CA ILE A 301 0.77 -4.64 0.31
C ILE A 301 1.41 -4.42 -1.06
N LEU A 302 1.56 -3.16 -1.51
CA LEU A 302 2.13 -2.89 -2.84
C LEU A 302 3.61 -3.28 -2.89
N SER A 303 4.39 -2.95 -1.86
CA SER A 303 5.80 -3.34 -1.77
C SER A 303 5.94 -4.87 -1.70
N ALA A 304 5.01 -5.55 -0.98
CA ALA A 304 4.98 -7.00 -0.94
C ALA A 304 4.71 -7.61 -2.32
N ILE A 305 3.69 -7.14 -3.03
CA ILE A 305 3.35 -7.65 -4.37
C ILE A 305 4.51 -7.40 -5.34
N ALA A 306 5.00 -6.16 -5.44
CA ALA A 306 6.02 -5.80 -6.42
C ALA A 306 7.36 -6.54 -6.17
N GLY A 307 7.82 -6.59 -4.91
CA GLY A 307 9.08 -7.27 -4.56
C GLY A 307 8.99 -8.79 -4.74
N PHE A 308 7.85 -9.39 -4.38
CA PHE A 308 7.64 -10.83 -4.55
C PHE A 308 7.52 -11.21 -6.03
N ASP A 309 6.76 -10.45 -6.82
CA ASP A 309 6.67 -10.65 -8.27
C ASP A 309 8.04 -10.49 -8.94
N LYS A 310 8.87 -9.54 -8.49
CA LYS A 310 10.25 -9.36 -8.96
C LYS A 310 11.12 -10.58 -8.73
N LEU A 311 11.01 -11.20 -7.56
CA LEU A 311 11.75 -12.43 -7.25
C LEU A 311 11.30 -13.58 -8.16
N VAL A 312 10.00 -13.82 -8.26
CA VAL A 312 9.44 -14.94 -9.05
C VAL A 312 9.75 -14.75 -10.53
N ASN A 313 9.51 -13.54 -11.06
CA ASN A 313 9.86 -13.18 -12.43
C ASN A 313 11.36 -13.39 -12.69
N GLY A 314 12.23 -12.97 -11.79
CA GLY A 314 13.68 -13.15 -11.91
C GLY A 314 14.08 -14.63 -12.03
N ILE A 315 13.54 -15.51 -11.18
CA ILE A 315 13.79 -16.96 -11.24
C ILE A 315 13.27 -17.55 -12.56
N VAL A 316 12.03 -17.26 -12.90
CA VAL A 316 11.34 -17.79 -14.08
C VAL A 316 12.06 -17.37 -15.37
N THR A 317 12.35 -16.08 -15.52
CA THR A 317 13.02 -15.52 -16.70
C THR A 317 14.44 -16.09 -16.83
N SER A 318 15.20 -16.13 -15.74
CA SER A 318 16.57 -16.67 -15.80
C SER A 318 16.62 -18.13 -16.24
N LEU A 319 15.66 -18.97 -15.82
CA LEU A 319 15.60 -20.36 -16.24
C LEU A 319 15.10 -20.51 -17.67
N ASN A 320 14.06 -19.76 -18.05
CA ASN A 320 13.52 -19.80 -19.39
C ASN A 320 14.51 -19.30 -20.44
N ASP A 321 15.28 -18.25 -20.18
CA ASP A 321 16.27 -17.68 -21.11
C ASP A 321 17.43 -18.63 -21.39
N ILE A 322 17.77 -19.48 -20.43
CA ILE A 322 18.77 -20.55 -20.65
C ILE A 322 18.18 -21.65 -21.54
N LEU A 323 16.94 -22.06 -21.28
CA LEU A 323 16.28 -23.11 -22.09
C LEU A 323 15.88 -22.60 -23.48
N CYS A 324 15.59 -21.33 -23.60
CA CYS A 324 15.14 -20.64 -24.81
C CYS A 324 16.03 -19.43 -25.09
N PRO A 325 17.31 -19.62 -25.45
CA PRO A 325 18.23 -18.51 -25.73
C PRO A 325 17.73 -17.73 -26.96
N GLU A 326 17.86 -16.41 -26.89
CA GLU A 326 17.40 -15.51 -27.96
C GLU A 326 18.58 -14.78 -28.61
N LYS A 327 18.40 -14.41 -29.87
CA LYS A 327 19.26 -13.49 -30.60
C LYS A 327 18.42 -12.44 -31.31
N THR A 328 18.97 -11.26 -31.47
CA THR A 328 18.34 -10.19 -32.22
C THR A 328 18.63 -10.35 -33.72
N ILE A 329 17.60 -10.21 -34.53
CA ILE A 329 17.72 -10.08 -35.98
C ILE A 329 17.24 -8.67 -36.40
N GLU A 330 17.88 -8.11 -37.41
CA GLU A 330 17.51 -6.82 -37.99
C GLU A 330 16.88 -7.03 -39.37
N THR A 331 15.81 -6.31 -39.66
CA THR A 331 15.11 -6.38 -40.95
C THR A 331 14.53 -5.02 -41.31
N THR A 332 14.50 -4.75 -42.61
CA THR A 332 13.88 -3.56 -43.19
C THR A 332 12.40 -3.75 -43.54
N THR A 333 11.90 -4.97 -43.40
CA THR A 333 10.50 -5.32 -43.66
C THR A 333 9.88 -5.92 -42.43
N GLU A 334 8.62 -5.54 -42.16
CA GLU A 334 7.85 -6.11 -41.04
C GLU A 334 7.71 -7.63 -41.23
N LEU A 335 7.91 -8.36 -40.12
CA LEU A 335 7.64 -9.78 -40.07
C LEU A 335 6.14 -10.01 -39.92
N THR A 336 5.65 -11.04 -40.60
CA THR A 336 4.24 -11.48 -40.49
C THR A 336 4.17 -12.93 -40.07
N ASP A 337 3.15 -13.27 -39.29
CA ASP A 337 2.84 -14.67 -38.99
C ASP A 337 2.34 -15.43 -40.23
N ASN A 338 2.08 -16.74 -40.07
CA ASN A 338 1.60 -17.57 -41.16
C ASN A 338 0.18 -17.21 -41.63
N ASP A 339 -0.56 -16.43 -40.85
CA ASP A 339 -1.91 -15.94 -41.16
C ASP A 339 -1.91 -14.53 -41.77
N GLY A 340 -0.73 -13.89 -41.86
CA GLY A 340 -0.53 -12.57 -42.46
C GLY A 340 -0.65 -11.40 -41.46
N ASN A 341 -0.73 -11.66 -40.17
CA ASN A 341 -0.73 -10.60 -39.16
C ASN A 341 0.69 -10.07 -38.94
N VAL A 342 0.84 -8.76 -38.86
CA VAL A 342 2.13 -8.11 -38.61
C VAL A 342 2.54 -8.36 -37.16
N LEU A 343 3.78 -8.85 -36.98
CA LEU A 343 4.37 -9.05 -35.64
C LEU A 343 4.95 -7.75 -35.13
N GLN A 344 4.82 -7.51 -33.84
CA GLN A 344 5.42 -6.35 -33.19
C GLN A 344 6.94 -6.57 -33.07
N ALA A 345 7.73 -5.59 -33.50
CA ALA A 345 9.17 -5.58 -33.30
C ALA A 345 9.52 -5.18 -31.87
N ASP A 346 10.68 -5.60 -31.40
CA ASP A 346 11.25 -5.14 -30.12
C ASP A 346 11.66 -3.67 -30.21
N GLU A 347 12.15 -3.26 -31.38
CA GLU A 347 12.62 -1.91 -31.63
C GLU A 347 12.34 -1.49 -33.06
N TYR A 348 11.78 -0.30 -33.22
CA TYR A 348 11.60 0.39 -34.49
C TYR A 348 12.61 1.52 -34.58
N ILE A 349 13.40 1.56 -35.66
CA ILE A 349 14.43 2.55 -35.89
C ILE A 349 14.03 3.43 -37.08
N TYR A 350 13.99 4.72 -36.87
CA TYR A 350 13.67 5.73 -37.85
C TYR A 350 14.91 6.61 -38.04
N ASN A 351 15.32 6.88 -39.31
CA ASN A 351 16.37 7.85 -39.62
C ASN A 351 15.77 9.04 -40.35
N ALA A 352 16.12 10.23 -39.93
CA ALA A 352 15.66 11.47 -40.54
C ALA A 352 16.85 12.37 -40.91
N SER A 353 16.78 13.02 -42.05
CA SER A 353 17.79 13.98 -42.50
C SER A 353 17.75 15.33 -41.75
N VAL A 354 16.73 15.52 -40.94
CA VAL A 354 16.53 16.69 -40.06
C VAL A 354 16.03 16.22 -38.72
N ASN A 355 16.31 16.99 -37.67
CA ASN A 355 15.74 16.71 -36.35
C ASN A 355 14.22 16.92 -36.40
N ALA A 356 13.47 15.81 -36.59
CA ALA A 356 12.02 15.82 -36.66
C ALA A 356 11.44 15.61 -35.26
N THR A 357 10.25 16.10 -35.00
CA THR A 357 9.51 15.78 -33.79
C THR A 357 8.65 14.54 -34.06
N LEU A 358 8.96 13.42 -33.37
CA LEU A 358 8.16 12.21 -33.38
C LEU A 358 7.52 12.01 -32.01
N TYR A 359 6.40 11.32 -31.97
CA TYR A 359 5.61 11.11 -30.76
C TYR A 359 5.38 9.61 -30.52
N ASP A 360 5.35 9.21 -29.25
CA ASP A 360 4.86 7.90 -28.84
C ASP A 360 3.31 7.85 -28.91
N ARG A 361 2.72 6.68 -28.63
CA ARG A 361 1.25 6.50 -28.59
C ARG A 361 0.50 7.41 -27.60
N TYR A 362 1.20 7.97 -26.62
CA TYR A 362 0.64 8.87 -25.61
C TYR A 362 0.81 10.35 -25.99
N GLY A 363 1.38 10.63 -27.15
CA GLY A 363 1.66 11.98 -27.63
C GLY A 363 2.86 12.64 -26.95
N LYS A 364 3.73 11.87 -26.28
CA LYS A 364 4.99 12.35 -25.71
C LYS A 364 6.04 12.41 -26.82
N GLU A 365 6.78 13.50 -26.85
CA GLU A 365 7.86 13.71 -27.82
C GLU A 365 9.03 12.73 -27.59
N VAL A 366 9.43 12.04 -28.66
CA VAL A 366 10.61 11.18 -28.71
C VAL A 366 11.75 11.96 -29.34
N LYS A 367 12.88 12.09 -28.65
CA LYS A 367 14.04 12.86 -29.10
C LYS A 367 14.91 12.04 -30.05
N GLY A 368 15.31 12.65 -31.16
CA GLY A 368 16.27 12.03 -32.07
C GLY A 368 17.71 12.19 -31.57
N VAL A 369 18.50 11.14 -31.76
CA VAL A 369 19.96 11.14 -31.52
C VAL A 369 20.68 11.50 -32.81
N ALA A 370 21.60 12.47 -32.75
CA ALA A 370 22.38 12.92 -33.93
C ALA A 370 23.46 11.86 -34.27
N ASN A 371 23.51 11.40 -35.54
CA ASN A 371 24.42 10.34 -36.00
C ASN A 371 25.84 10.90 -36.40
N GLY A 372 26.12 12.20 -36.22
CA GLY A 372 27.41 12.79 -36.57
C GLY A 372 27.64 13.02 -38.07
N ASP A 373 26.81 12.45 -38.95
CA ASP A 373 26.79 12.64 -40.40
C ASP A 373 25.74 13.66 -40.87
N GLY A 374 25.04 14.29 -39.92
CA GLY A 374 23.96 15.25 -40.16
C GLY A 374 22.57 14.62 -40.18
N THR A 375 22.46 13.31 -39.94
CA THR A 375 21.17 12.61 -39.76
C THR A 375 20.85 12.41 -38.29
N TYR A 376 19.59 12.03 -37.99
CA TYR A 376 19.08 11.77 -36.67
C TYR A 376 18.40 10.41 -36.65
N SER A 377 18.70 9.58 -35.62
CA SER A 377 18.03 8.32 -35.40
C SER A 377 17.05 8.43 -34.23
N TYR A 378 15.91 7.80 -34.38
CA TYR A 378 14.88 7.65 -33.36
C TYR A 378 14.67 6.16 -33.13
N SER A 379 14.67 5.73 -31.86
CA SER A 379 14.45 4.35 -31.47
C SER A 379 13.27 4.27 -30.52
N SER A 380 12.41 3.29 -30.71
CA SER A 380 11.24 3.07 -29.87
C SER A 380 10.81 1.61 -29.88
N GLY A 381 10.34 1.10 -28.76
CA GLY A 381 9.68 -0.22 -28.64
C GLY A 381 8.31 -0.29 -29.30
N GLU A 382 7.82 0.81 -29.85
CA GLU A 382 6.56 0.89 -30.58
C GLU A 382 6.67 1.82 -31.78
N LYS A 383 5.69 1.71 -32.70
CA LYS A 383 5.63 2.62 -33.85
C LYS A 383 5.44 4.06 -33.39
N LEU A 384 6.25 4.97 -33.94
CA LEU A 384 6.16 6.39 -33.66
C LEU A 384 5.17 7.09 -34.61
N TYR A 385 4.73 8.27 -34.19
CA TYR A 385 3.78 9.11 -34.89
C TYR A 385 4.40 10.45 -35.26
N VAL A 386 3.99 10.99 -36.41
CA VAL A 386 4.47 12.33 -36.90
C VAL A 386 3.63 13.47 -36.33
N ASP A 387 2.47 13.17 -35.76
CA ASP A 387 1.56 14.14 -35.13
C ASP A 387 0.80 13.53 -33.95
N GLN A 388 0.24 14.39 -33.12
CA GLN A 388 -0.59 13.99 -31.97
C GLN A 388 -1.99 13.46 -32.36
N ALA A 389 -2.33 13.49 -33.66
CA ALA A 389 -3.58 12.93 -34.18
C ALA A 389 -3.45 11.43 -34.50
N GLY A 390 -2.26 10.86 -34.35
CA GLY A 390 -2.01 9.43 -34.52
C GLY A 390 -1.62 9.03 -35.94
N THR A 391 -1.08 9.97 -36.76
CA THR A 391 -0.53 9.63 -38.06
C THR A 391 0.81 8.93 -37.88
N THR A 392 0.89 7.65 -38.25
CA THR A 392 2.10 6.83 -38.10
C THR A 392 3.26 7.39 -38.94
N ALA A 393 4.47 7.39 -38.40
CA ALA A 393 5.66 7.72 -39.17
C ALA A 393 5.94 6.64 -40.21
N GLU A 394 5.97 7.01 -41.49
CA GLU A 394 6.08 6.04 -42.61
C GLU A 394 7.51 5.54 -42.87
N ASN A 395 8.53 6.23 -42.37
CA ASN A 395 9.93 5.94 -42.67
C ASN A 395 10.59 5.10 -41.55
N ILE A 396 10.13 3.86 -41.39
CA ILE A 396 10.85 2.87 -40.57
C ILE A 396 11.99 2.33 -41.43
N ASP A 397 13.23 2.61 -41.02
CA ASP A 397 14.42 2.19 -41.77
C ASP A 397 14.85 0.77 -41.39
N ASN A 398 14.67 0.42 -40.13
CA ASN A 398 15.07 -0.88 -39.61
C ASN A 398 14.20 -1.28 -38.41
N MET A 399 14.03 -2.56 -38.23
CA MET A 399 13.31 -3.16 -37.09
C MET A 399 14.15 -4.28 -36.51
N LYS A 400 14.15 -4.38 -35.19
CA LYS A 400 14.79 -5.48 -34.47
C LYS A 400 13.73 -6.41 -33.89
N TYR A 401 13.98 -7.70 -34.04
CA TYR A 401 13.15 -8.76 -33.48
C TYR A 401 14.02 -9.73 -32.71
N SER A 402 13.59 -10.11 -31.52
CA SER A 402 14.17 -11.25 -30.79
C SER A 402 13.62 -12.55 -31.37
N VAL A 403 14.52 -13.45 -31.68
CA VAL A 403 14.19 -14.79 -32.18
C VAL A 403 14.94 -15.84 -31.41
N LEU A 404 14.40 -17.07 -31.34
CA LEU A 404 15.12 -18.20 -30.77
C LEU A 404 16.49 -18.38 -31.46
N ASP A 405 17.56 -18.38 -30.67
CA ASP A 405 18.91 -18.68 -31.15
C ASP A 405 19.06 -20.20 -31.31
N THR A 406 18.73 -20.71 -32.48
CA THR A 406 18.81 -22.13 -32.78
C THR A 406 20.22 -22.71 -32.74
N ASP A 407 21.24 -21.86 -32.73
CA ASP A 407 22.65 -22.29 -32.62
C ASP A 407 23.05 -22.57 -31.16
N LYS A 408 22.36 -21.92 -30.22
CA LYS A 408 22.60 -22.07 -28.78
C LYS A 408 21.49 -22.85 -28.06
N ALA A 409 20.34 -23.01 -28.67
CA ALA A 409 19.21 -23.73 -28.07
C ALA A 409 19.55 -25.20 -27.86
N GLY A 410 19.18 -25.74 -26.70
CA GLY A 410 19.18 -27.18 -26.46
C GLY A 410 18.06 -27.88 -27.22
N PHE A 411 18.14 -29.20 -27.28
CA PHE A 411 17.15 -30.06 -27.96
C PHE A 411 16.42 -30.92 -26.94
N GLY A 412 15.16 -31.21 -27.24
CA GLY A 412 14.42 -32.30 -26.60
C GLY A 412 14.99 -33.66 -26.99
N MET A 413 14.62 -34.69 -26.26
CA MET A 413 14.92 -36.10 -26.58
C MET A 413 13.80 -36.75 -27.40
N ASP A 414 12.77 -36.00 -27.73
CA ASP A 414 11.67 -36.43 -28.57
C ASP A 414 12.13 -36.65 -30.02
N LYS A 415 11.30 -37.32 -30.83
CA LYS A 415 11.65 -37.67 -32.24
C LYS A 415 11.86 -36.45 -33.13
N ASP A 416 11.19 -35.34 -32.78
CA ASP A 416 11.22 -34.10 -33.53
C ASP A 416 12.36 -33.17 -33.07
N MET A 417 13.11 -33.57 -32.04
CA MET A 417 14.20 -32.79 -31.43
C MET A 417 13.71 -31.36 -31.16
N THR A 418 12.60 -31.23 -30.43
CA THR A 418 11.95 -29.96 -30.15
C THR A 418 12.89 -28.99 -29.49
N MET A 419 12.91 -27.74 -29.93
CA MET A 419 13.72 -26.63 -29.39
C MET A 419 12.80 -25.55 -28.86
N GLY A 420 13.33 -24.71 -27.97
CA GLY A 420 12.63 -23.49 -27.50
C GLY A 420 11.42 -23.76 -26.62
N VAL A 421 11.43 -24.89 -25.89
CA VAL A 421 10.39 -25.19 -24.89
C VAL A 421 10.77 -24.55 -23.56
N GLU A 422 10.03 -23.56 -23.16
CA GLU A 422 10.17 -22.92 -21.85
C GLU A 422 9.66 -23.82 -20.71
N LEU A 423 10.23 -23.68 -19.53
CA LEU A 423 9.78 -24.41 -18.32
C LEU A 423 8.53 -23.79 -17.72
N PHE A 424 8.49 -22.47 -17.64
CA PHE A 424 7.38 -21.70 -17.12
C PHE A 424 6.72 -20.92 -18.24
N LYS A 425 5.40 -20.82 -18.21
CA LYS A 425 4.60 -20.23 -19.27
C LYS A 425 3.59 -19.26 -18.68
N ARG A 426 3.30 -18.22 -19.42
CA ARG A 426 2.16 -17.35 -19.15
C ARG A 426 0.88 -17.99 -19.67
N GLU A 427 -0.19 -17.96 -18.89
CA GLU A 427 -1.49 -18.49 -19.30
C GLU A 427 -1.99 -17.81 -20.58
N GLY A 428 -2.40 -18.61 -21.55
CA GLY A 428 -2.98 -18.12 -22.82
C GLY A 428 -2.00 -17.50 -23.81
N THR A 429 -0.68 -17.47 -23.52
CA THR A 429 0.31 -16.84 -24.40
C THR A 429 1.48 -17.76 -24.68
N GLU A 430 1.80 -17.92 -25.98
CA GLU A 430 3.01 -18.65 -26.41
C GLU A 430 4.22 -17.72 -26.43
N ARG A 431 5.39 -18.22 -26.00
CA ARG A 431 6.64 -17.44 -26.02
C ARG A 431 7.05 -17.04 -27.42
N TYR A 432 6.87 -17.94 -28.38
CA TYR A 432 7.26 -17.70 -29.77
C TYR A 432 6.09 -17.87 -30.74
N ILE A 433 6.11 -17.05 -31.77
CA ILE A 433 5.30 -17.22 -32.97
C ILE A 433 6.19 -17.84 -34.05
N GLN A 434 5.85 -19.05 -34.53
CA GLN A 434 6.60 -19.69 -35.59
C GLN A 434 6.19 -19.11 -36.94
N ILE A 435 7.15 -18.55 -37.68
CA ILE A 435 6.99 -18.17 -39.08
C ILE A 435 7.73 -19.17 -39.96
N THR A 436 7.20 -19.45 -41.16
CA THR A 436 7.82 -20.36 -42.10
C THR A 436 8.06 -19.63 -43.41
N ALA A 437 9.33 -19.48 -43.78
CA ALA A 437 9.73 -18.85 -45.02
C ALA A 437 9.37 -19.72 -46.23
N ALA A 438 9.37 -19.14 -47.42
CA ALA A 438 9.03 -19.86 -48.66
C ALA A 438 9.98 -21.04 -48.99
N ASP A 439 11.19 -21.04 -48.46
CA ASP A 439 12.17 -22.12 -48.56
C ASP A 439 12.00 -23.24 -47.52
N GLY A 440 11.00 -23.10 -46.64
CA GLY A 440 10.70 -24.02 -45.54
C GLY A 440 11.49 -23.76 -44.24
N THR A 441 12.31 -22.71 -44.19
CA THR A 441 13.04 -22.34 -43.00
C THR A 441 12.06 -21.83 -41.94
N LYS A 442 12.17 -22.35 -40.70
CA LYS A 442 11.36 -21.96 -39.57
C LYS A 442 12.13 -20.95 -38.70
N THR A 443 11.50 -19.85 -38.41
CA THR A 443 11.99 -18.85 -37.45
C THR A 443 10.98 -18.72 -36.31
N TYR A 444 11.45 -18.70 -35.08
CA TYR A 444 10.63 -18.58 -33.90
C TYR A 444 10.82 -17.15 -33.33
N VAL A 445 9.89 -16.28 -33.68
CA VAL A 445 9.93 -14.86 -33.30
C VAL A 445 9.31 -14.70 -31.92
N ARG A 446 9.97 -13.94 -31.04
CA ARG A 446 9.44 -13.63 -29.71
C ARG A 446 8.05 -13.00 -29.85
N ASN A 447 7.11 -13.53 -29.11
CA ASN A 447 5.77 -12.96 -29.03
C ASN A 447 5.78 -11.80 -28.02
N ASN A 448 6.03 -10.60 -28.50
CA ASN A 448 6.02 -9.40 -27.67
C ASN A 448 4.59 -9.07 -27.26
N LEU A 449 4.35 -9.16 -25.97
CA LEU A 449 3.08 -8.76 -25.40
C LEU A 449 2.93 -7.25 -25.46
N ASN A 450 1.74 -6.79 -25.76
CA ASN A 450 1.44 -5.38 -25.75
C ASN A 450 1.60 -4.84 -24.32
N THR A 451 2.65 -4.06 -24.08
CA THR A 451 2.98 -3.46 -22.76
C THR A 451 1.93 -2.45 -22.28
N ALA A 452 0.90 -2.15 -23.11
CA ALA A 452 -0.23 -1.31 -22.69
C ALA A 452 -1.15 -1.98 -21.67
N ASP A 453 -1.16 -3.32 -21.65
CA ASP A 453 -1.83 -4.06 -20.59
C ASP A 453 -0.82 -4.28 -19.46
N TYR A 454 -1.23 -4.15 -18.21
CA TYR A 454 -0.43 -4.46 -17.01
C TYR A 454 0.05 -5.92 -16.97
N GLU A 455 -0.23 -6.65 -18.00
CA GLU A 455 0.10 -8.04 -18.22
C GLU A 455 1.48 -8.16 -18.88
N THR A 456 2.50 -8.07 -18.07
CA THR A 456 3.89 -8.26 -18.49
C THR A 456 4.24 -9.75 -18.55
N ASP A 457 5.39 -10.08 -19.19
CA ASP A 457 5.87 -11.46 -19.24
C ASP A 457 6.13 -12.02 -17.84
N TYR A 458 5.60 -13.22 -17.57
CA TYR A 458 5.82 -13.97 -16.32
C TYR A 458 5.47 -13.23 -15.02
N THR A 459 4.44 -12.40 -15.04
CA THR A 459 3.86 -11.79 -13.85
C THR A 459 2.99 -12.79 -13.10
N LEU A 460 3.03 -12.75 -11.77
CA LEU A 460 2.14 -13.53 -10.91
C LEU A 460 0.66 -13.22 -11.19
N GLY A 461 -0.20 -14.22 -10.99
CA GLY A 461 -1.63 -14.19 -11.29
C GLY A 461 -1.98 -14.90 -12.61
N LYS A 462 -1.00 -15.14 -13.49
CA LYS A 462 -1.17 -15.86 -14.77
C LYS A 462 0.01 -16.76 -15.10
N LEU A 463 0.82 -17.11 -14.12
CA LEU A 463 2.01 -17.92 -14.30
C LEU A 463 1.71 -19.39 -14.04
N LEU A 464 2.21 -20.28 -14.91
CA LEU A 464 2.05 -21.72 -14.76
C LEU A 464 3.30 -22.46 -15.28
N VAL A 465 3.45 -23.70 -14.85
CA VAL A 465 4.44 -24.60 -15.48
C VAL A 465 3.93 -24.98 -16.87
N ASN A 466 4.82 -24.89 -17.86
CA ASN A 466 4.46 -25.15 -19.25
C ASN A 466 3.83 -26.55 -19.42
N PRO A 467 2.56 -26.65 -19.85
CA PRO A 467 1.90 -27.95 -20.07
C PRO A 467 2.64 -28.85 -21.04
N GLU A 468 3.31 -28.29 -22.05
CA GLU A 468 4.12 -29.05 -22.98
C GLU A 468 5.31 -29.72 -22.30
N ALA A 469 6.04 -28.99 -21.44
CA ALA A 469 7.16 -29.54 -20.67
C ALA A 469 6.68 -30.53 -19.59
N SER A 470 5.51 -30.31 -18.98
CA SER A 470 4.99 -31.17 -17.91
C SER A 470 4.41 -32.49 -18.42
N GLN A 471 3.75 -32.50 -19.58
CA GLN A 471 3.20 -33.69 -20.20
C GLN A 471 4.25 -34.50 -20.97
N HIS A 472 5.27 -33.82 -21.47
CA HIS A 472 6.34 -34.36 -22.29
C HIS A 472 7.69 -33.94 -21.77
N VAL A 473 8.13 -34.54 -20.64
CA VAL A 473 9.41 -34.19 -20.00
C VAL A 473 10.65 -34.43 -20.87
N ASP A 474 10.48 -35.26 -21.94
CA ASP A 474 11.49 -35.51 -22.97
C ASP A 474 11.70 -34.29 -23.90
N ARG A 475 10.75 -33.33 -23.96
CA ARG A 475 10.87 -32.08 -24.73
C ARG A 475 11.64 -30.98 -24.03
N ILE A 476 11.96 -31.12 -22.74
CA ILE A 476 12.81 -30.13 -22.03
C ILE A 476 14.17 -30.08 -22.73
N PRO A 477 14.65 -28.89 -23.17
CA PRO A 477 15.78 -28.77 -24.09
C PRO A 477 17.14 -28.89 -23.38
N LEU A 478 17.42 -30.07 -22.82
CA LEU A 478 18.66 -30.43 -22.11
C LEU A 478 19.46 -31.54 -22.81
N SER A 479 19.35 -31.62 -24.11
CA SER A 479 20.07 -32.59 -24.93
C SER A 479 20.76 -31.89 -26.10
N THR A 480 21.84 -32.50 -26.59
CA THR A 480 22.52 -32.08 -27.81
C THR A 480 21.79 -32.63 -29.06
N ILE A 481 22.09 -32.11 -30.24
CA ILE A 481 21.54 -32.57 -31.52
C ILE A 481 21.73 -34.07 -31.76
N GLN A 482 22.66 -34.71 -31.06
CA GLN A 482 22.87 -36.16 -31.15
C GLN A 482 22.09 -36.95 -30.10
N GLY A 483 21.19 -36.28 -29.32
CA GLY A 483 20.44 -36.88 -28.22
C GLY A 483 21.28 -37.27 -27.02
N LYS A 484 22.48 -36.68 -26.89
CA LYS A 484 23.35 -36.86 -25.72
C LYS A 484 23.05 -35.79 -24.66
N GLU A 485 23.54 -36.04 -23.46
CA GLU A 485 23.42 -35.08 -22.33
C GLU A 485 24.06 -33.75 -22.68
N ASP A 486 23.31 -32.66 -22.42
CA ASP A 486 23.82 -31.30 -22.45
C ASP A 486 24.17 -30.84 -21.01
N PHE A 487 25.33 -31.19 -20.56
CA PHE A 487 25.85 -30.79 -19.25
C PHE A 487 26.10 -29.28 -19.16
N SER A 488 26.37 -28.60 -20.28
CA SER A 488 26.57 -27.15 -20.30
C SER A 488 25.29 -26.44 -19.89
N LYS A 489 24.18 -26.78 -20.56
CA LYS A 489 22.86 -26.21 -20.25
C LYS A 489 22.42 -26.51 -18.82
N ALA A 490 22.63 -27.74 -18.35
CA ALA A 490 22.29 -28.10 -16.97
C ALA A 490 23.11 -27.30 -15.94
N ASN A 491 24.39 -27.03 -16.20
CA ASN A 491 25.23 -26.19 -15.34
C ASN A 491 24.84 -24.71 -15.43
N GLU A 492 24.50 -24.19 -16.61
CA GLU A 492 24.00 -22.82 -16.76
C GLU A 492 22.75 -22.57 -15.88
N LEU A 493 21.83 -23.55 -15.80
CA LEU A 493 20.64 -23.46 -14.93
C LEU A 493 20.98 -23.36 -13.44
N ILE A 494 22.00 -24.09 -12.97
CA ILE A 494 22.48 -24.00 -11.60
C ILE A 494 23.18 -22.67 -11.31
N ASP A 495 24.01 -22.24 -12.27
CA ASP A 495 24.75 -20.99 -12.14
C ASP A 495 23.81 -19.77 -12.07
N ALA A 496 22.63 -19.86 -12.71
CA ALA A 496 21.60 -18.83 -12.64
C ALA A 496 21.21 -18.48 -11.20
N PHE A 497 21.11 -19.48 -10.31
CA PHE A 497 20.78 -19.24 -8.90
C PHE A 497 21.87 -18.51 -8.11
N SER A 498 23.11 -18.59 -8.56
CA SER A 498 24.25 -17.90 -7.95
C SER A 498 24.50 -16.52 -8.57
N LYS A 499 23.82 -16.23 -9.68
CA LYS A 499 23.96 -14.96 -10.40
C LYS A 499 23.18 -13.88 -9.67
N LYS A 500 23.80 -12.74 -9.46
CA LYS A 500 23.14 -11.55 -8.94
C LYS A 500 22.19 -10.99 -10.00
N PHE A 501 20.93 -10.75 -9.63
CA PHE A 501 19.91 -10.33 -10.61
C PHE A 501 19.28 -8.96 -10.29
N ALA A 502 19.04 -8.65 -9.03
CA ALA A 502 18.37 -7.42 -8.62
C ALA A 502 18.80 -6.96 -7.22
N SER A 503 18.59 -5.69 -6.95
CA SER A 503 18.61 -5.11 -5.60
C SER A 503 17.18 -5.03 -5.08
N LEU A 504 16.96 -5.33 -3.81
CA LEU A 504 15.67 -5.16 -3.17
C LEU A 504 15.39 -3.67 -2.92
N ASN A 505 16.38 -2.97 -2.38
CA ASN A 505 16.28 -1.55 -2.10
C ASN A 505 16.75 -0.76 -3.32
N PRO A 506 15.89 0.08 -3.93
CA PRO A 506 16.28 0.94 -5.05
C PRO A 506 17.49 1.85 -4.74
N ASP A 507 17.68 2.21 -3.48
CA ASP A 507 18.81 3.04 -3.05
C ASP A 507 20.13 2.25 -2.90
N SER A 508 20.10 0.92 -3.07
CA SER A 508 21.26 0.04 -2.91
C SER A 508 21.84 -0.39 -4.25
N TYR A 509 23.16 -0.21 -4.41
CA TYR A 509 23.91 -0.69 -5.56
C TYR A 509 24.21 -2.21 -5.51
N ALA A 510 23.94 -2.87 -4.39
CA ALA A 510 24.27 -4.27 -4.20
C ALA A 510 23.16 -5.17 -4.71
N LYS A 511 23.35 -5.77 -5.89
CA LYS A 511 22.47 -6.84 -6.38
C LYS A 511 22.68 -8.11 -5.57
N ALA A 512 21.61 -8.85 -5.32
CA ALA A 512 21.57 -10.12 -4.62
C ALA A 512 21.27 -11.29 -5.57
N ASP A 513 21.67 -12.50 -5.21
CA ASP A 513 21.14 -13.73 -5.79
C ASP A 513 19.73 -14.01 -5.22
N PHE A 514 19.02 -15.00 -5.79
CA PHE A 514 17.63 -15.26 -5.43
C PHE A 514 17.41 -15.59 -3.96
N ASN A 515 18.29 -16.37 -3.33
CA ASN A 515 18.17 -16.71 -1.92
C ASN A 515 18.46 -15.51 -1.02
N SER A 516 19.50 -14.75 -1.34
CA SER A 516 19.86 -13.53 -0.61
C SER A 516 18.75 -12.47 -0.78
N PHE A 517 18.23 -12.29 -1.99
CA PHE A 517 17.13 -11.36 -2.25
C PHE A 517 15.88 -11.72 -1.42
N TYR A 518 15.49 -13.00 -1.37
CA TYR A 518 14.36 -13.43 -0.57
C TYR A 518 14.57 -13.19 0.92
N ASN A 519 15.77 -13.51 1.44
CA ASN A 519 16.10 -13.29 2.84
C ASN A 519 16.10 -11.79 3.20
N ASP A 520 16.67 -10.95 2.33
CA ASP A 520 16.66 -9.51 2.51
C ASP A 520 15.22 -8.96 2.48
N TYR A 521 14.41 -9.45 1.54
CA TYR A 521 13.01 -9.09 1.37
C TYR A 521 12.17 -9.40 2.63
N ILE A 522 12.24 -10.62 3.17
CA ILE A 522 11.54 -10.97 4.42
C ILE A 522 12.12 -10.22 5.62
N GLY A 523 13.46 -10.05 5.65
CA GLY A 523 14.15 -9.28 6.70
C GLY A 523 13.73 -7.81 6.74
N GLU A 524 13.39 -7.22 5.61
CA GLU A 524 12.88 -5.85 5.53
C GLU A 524 11.48 -5.75 6.15
N PHE A 525 10.53 -6.65 5.80
CA PHE A 525 9.21 -6.68 6.44
C PHE A 525 9.32 -6.89 7.95
N ALA A 526 10.14 -7.83 8.42
CA ALA A 526 10.39 -8.04 9.85
C ALA A 526 10.96 -6.78 10.53
N THR A 527 11.79 -6.02 9.83
CA THR A 527 12.35 -4.76 10.35
C THR A 527 11.28 -3.67 10.43
N VAL A 528 10.48 -3.50 9.38
CA VAL A 528 9.36 -2.56 9.34
C VAL A 528 8.32 -2.92 10.41
N GLY A 529 7.94 -4.20 10.51
CA GLY A 529 7.02 -4.71 11.54
C GLY A 529 7.51 -4.39 12.95
N LYS A 530 8.81 -4.62 13.23
CA LYS A 530 9.41 -4.29 14.52
C LYS A 530 9.41 -2.79 14.83
N VAL A 531 9.62 -1.94 13.83
CA VAL A 531 9.56 -0.48 13.99
C VAL A 531 8.13 -0.04 14.28
N LEU A 532 7.15 -0.52 13.51
CA LEU A 532 5.73 -0.22 13.71
C LEU A 532 5.23 -0.71 15.07
N SER A 533 5.61 -1.92 15.49
CA SER A 533 5.30 -2.46 16.81
C SER A 533 5.80 -1.55 17.94
N ARG A 534 6.99 -0.97 17.80
CA ARG A 534 7.50 0.01 18.77
C ARG A 534 6.68 1.30 18.77
N PHE A 535 6.27 1.79 17.60
CA PHE A 535 5.40 2.96 17.53
C PHE A 535 4.05 2.69 18.19
N VAL A 536 3.41 1.54 17.91
CA VAL A 536 2.16 1.13 18.56
C VAL A 536 2.32 1.09 20.06
N ASN A 537 3.35 0.40 20.59
CA ASN A 537 3.59 0.32 22.03
C ASN A 537 3.83 1.70 22.68
N ASN A 538 4.56 2.58 22.01
CA ASN A 538 4.79 3.94 22.49
C ASN A 538 3.49 4.74 22.52
N GLN A 539 2.70 4.69 21.46
CA GLN A 539 1.43 5.41 21.36
C GLN A 539 0.41 4.88 22.36
N THR A 540 0.31 3.55 22.53
CA THR A 540 -0.52 2.94 23.59
C THR A 540 -0.15 3.50 24.96
N SER A 541 1.15 3.55 25.27
CA SER A 541 1.62 4.10 26.55
C SER A 541 1.28 5.59 26.72
N MET A 542 1.30 6.38 25.65
CA MET A 542 0.91 7.79 25.67
C MET A 542 -0.60 7.96 25.86
N VAL A 543 -1.40 7.19 25.14
CA VAL A 543 -2.88 7.17 25.27
C VAL A 543 -3.27 6.79 26.69
N ASP A 544 -2.72 5.69 27.24
CA ASP A 544 -2.94 5.26 28.61
C ASP A 544 -2.50 6.33 29.63
N GLY A 545 -1.39 7.01 29.36
CA GLY A 545 -0.89 8.10 30.20
C GLY A 545 -1.87 9.28 30.28
N TYR A 546 -2.43 9.70 29.13
CA TYR A 546 -3.45 10.76 29.10
C TYR A 546 -4.78 10.32 29.69
N ASP A 547 -5.19 9.07 29.50
CA ASP A 547 -6.41 8.53 30.11
C ASP A 547 -6.28 8.50 31.64
N ASN A 548 -5.15 8.06 32.18
CA ASN A 548 -4.84 8.14 33.60
C ASN A 548 -4.86 9.58 34.14
N GLN A 549 -4.35 10.58 33.39
CA GLN A 549 -4.45 11.99 33.78
C GLN A 549 -5.90 12.48 33.75
N ARG A 550 -6.73 12.03 32.81
CA ARG A 550 -8.18 12.30 32.81
C ARG A 550 -8.83 11.76 34.07
N LEU A 551 -8.56 10.51 34.44
CA LEU A 551 -9.09 9.88 35.64
C LEU A 551 -8.64 10.61 36.92
N GLN A 552 -7.40 11.09 36.99
CA GLN A 552 -6.93 11.88 38.11
C GLN A 552 -7.62 13.24 38.23
N THR A 553 -8.00 13.84 37.08
CA THR A 553 -8.65 15.16 37.06
C THR A 553 -10.15 15.08 37.33
N SER A 554 -10.83 14.09 36.73
CA SER A 554 -12.29 13.92 36.77
C SER A 554 -12.76 12.81 37.71
N GLY A 555 -11.86 11.94 38.13
CA GLY A 555 -12.16 10.80 38.99
C GLY A 555 -12.56 11.24 40.39
N VAL A 556 -13.63 10.65 40.88
CA VAL A 556 -14.13 10.93 42.23
C VAL A 556 -13.75 9.76 43.12
N SER A 557 -12.93 10.03 44.14
CA SER A 557 -12.64 9.07 45.19
C SER A 557 -13.86 8.96 46.13
N SER A 558 -14.45 7.77 46.19
CA SER A 558 -15.59 7.49 47.09
C SER A 558 -15.26 7.82 48.54
N ASP A 559 -13.99 7.62 48.95
CA ASP A 559 -13.53 7.90 50.32
C ASP A 559 -13.44 9.41 50.60
N GLU A 560 -12.94 10.20 49.61
CA GLU A 560 -12.89 11.66 49.73
C GLU A 560 -14.29 12.28 49.73
N GLU A 561 -15.20 11.79 48.92
CA GLU A 561 -16.59 12.27 48.92
C GLU A 561 -17.33 11.88 50.21
N LEU A 562 -17.07 10.71 50.76
CA LEU A 562 -17.60 10.30 52.05
C LEU A 562 -17.06 11.21 53.19
N GLU A 563 -15.77 11.53 53.17
CA GLU A 563 -15.18 12.49 54.11
C GLU A 563 -15.80 13.86 53.98
N LYS A 564 -15.95 14.39 52.78
CA LYS A 564 -16.64 15.65 52.50
C LYS A 564 -18.10 15.61 52.98
N MET A 565 -18.83 14.54 52.69
CA MET A 565 -20.20 14.36 53.15
C MET A 565 -20.30 14.41 54.68
N ILE A 566 -19.44 13.70 55.40
CA ILE A 566 -19.38 13.70 56.85
C ILE A 566 -19.07 15.12 57.36
N LYS A 567 -18.10 15.81 56.76
CA LYS A 567 -17.73 17.18 57.13
C LYS A 567 -18.91 18.15 56.93
N TYR A 568 -19.60 18.09 55.79
CA TYR A 568 -20.76 18.94 55.55
C TYR A 568 -21.95 18.58 56.45
N GLN A 569 -22.15 17.31 56.80
CA GLN A 569 -23.16 16.86 57.74
C GLN A 569 -22.88 17.42 59.16
N HIS A 570 -21.61 17.39 59.59
CA HIS A 570 -21.20 18.01 60.86
C HIS A 570 -21.38 19.53 60.86
N ALA A 571 -21.04 20.21 59.75
CA ALA A 571 -21.23 21.64 59.59
C ALA A 571 -22.74 22.02 59.65
N TYR A 572 -23.59 21.26 58.95
CA TYR A 572 -25.05 21.42 58.98
C TYR A 572 -25.62 21.26 60.40
N ASN A 573 -25.21 20.18 61.11
CA ASN A 573 -25.63 19.93 62.47
C ASN A 573 -25.18 21.03 63.44
N ALA A 574 -23.95 21.57 63.28
CA ALA A 574 -23.45 22.68 64.09
C ALA A 574 -24.22 23.98 63.81
N ALA A 575 -24.51 24.30 62.55
CA ALA A 575 -25.30 25.45 62.15
C ALA A 575 -26.75 25.35 62.68
N SER A 576 -27.37 24.17 62.59
CA SER A 576 -28.69 23.89 63.10
C SER A 576 -28.77 24.10 64.63
N ARG A 577 -27.79 23.60 65.37
CA ARG A 577 -27.68 23.83 66.83
C ARG A 577 -27.51 25.33 67.17
N TYR A 578 -26.68 26.04 66.37
CA TYR A 578 -26.48 27.47 66.57
C TYR A 578 -27.79 28.26 66.35
N ILE A 579 -28.55 27.94 65.32
CA ILE A 579 -29.87 28.55 65.04
C ILE A 579 -30.85 28.27 66.17
N ASN A 580 -30.89 27.06 66.71
CA ASN A 580 -31.76 26.71 67.82
C ASN A 580 -31.40 27.53 69.10
N VAL A 581 -30.12 27.63 69.39
CA VAL A 581 -29.64 28.45 70.57
C VAL A 581 -30.01 29.92 70.35
N VAL A 582 -29.80 30.49 69.19
CA VAL A 582 -30.21 31.88 68.87
C VAL A 582 -31.71 32.06 69.00
N SER A 583 -32.51 31.08 68.52
CA SER A 583 -33.99 31.07 68.60
C SER A 583 -34.45 31.05 70.08
N GLU A 584 -33.85 30.19 70.92
CA GLU A 584 -34.08 30.13 72.36
C GLU A 584 -33.69 31.47 73.09
N MET A 585 -32.57 32.05 72.67
CA MET A 585 -32.19 33.37 73.19
C MET A 585 -33.17 34.47 72.81
N ILE A 586 -33.67 34.48 71.59
CA ILE A 586 -34.67 35.45 71.15
C ILE A 586 -36.00 35.21 71.85
N GLU A 587 -36.44 33.98 72.05
CA GLU A 587 -37.64 33.63 72.80
C GLU A 587 -37.54 34.05 74.25
N HIS A 588 -36.40 33.80 74.87
CA HIS A 588 -36.14 34.27 76.24
C HIS A 588 -36.16 35.79 76.35
N LEU A 589 -35.58 36.50 75.39
CA LEU A 589 -35.55 37.95 75.31
C LEU A 589 -36.96 38.54 75.14
N VAL A 590 -37.78 37.97 74.28
CA VAL A 590 -39.16 38.37 73.99
C VAL A 590 -40.07 38.11 75.20
N THR A 591 -39.90 36.96 75.88
CA THR A 591 -40.67 36.63 77.10
C THR A 591 -40.22 37.42 78.31
N SER A 592 -38.94 37.79 78.43
CA SER A 592 -38.44 38.58 79.55
C SER A 592 -38.67 40.09 79.41
N LEU A 593 -38.82 40.66 78.20
CA LEU A 593 -39.13 42.05 77.93
C LEU A 593 -40.66 42.31 77.70
N GLY A 594 -41.48 41.27 77.57
CA GLY A 594 -42.91 41.38 77.41
C GLY A 594 -43.76 41.24 78.69
N SER A 595 -43.15 41.19 79.84
CA SER A 595 -43.83 41.17 81.16
C SER A 595 -43.76 42.50 81.89
#